data_c50278a65704d637fd75249a68d04190
#
_entry.id   c50278a65704d637fd75249a68d04190
#
_cell.length_a   1.000
_cell.length_b   1.000
_cell.length_c   1.000
_cell.angle_alpha   90.00
_cell.angle_beta   90.00
_cell.angle_gamma   90.00
#
_symmetry.space_group_name_H-M   'P 1'
#
loop_
_entity.id
_entity.type
_entity.pdbx_description
1 polymer ?
#
loop_
_entity_poly.entity_id
_entity_poly.type
_entity_poly.pdbx_seq_one_letter_code
_entity_poly.pdbx_strand_id
1 'polypeptide(L)'
;MKEEFRMTPEWWAMRRELIAEQKIDPVTKAKLSPKANCHHLDQRAENYTSTDKSRYLMLQPLTHKMIHFLYRLYKKQGEHLFDTLRNIFKLMDKFSTD
;
A
#
# COMPACT_ATOMS: atom_id res chain seq x y z
N MET A 1 -22.35 -1.19 -2.98
CA MET A 1 -21.31 -0.16 -2.91
C MET A 1 -19.94 -0.80 -2.90
N LYS A 2 -18.93 -0.20 -2.22
CA LYS A 2 -17.58 -0.74 -2.21
C LYS A 2 -17.49 -2.18 -1.72
N GLU A 3 -18.19 -2.48 -0.63
CA GLU A 3 -18.16 -3.81 -0.04
C GLU A 3 -18.80 -4.85 -0.95
N GLU A 4 -19.87 -4.49 -1.62
CA GLU A 4 -20.53 -5.38 -2.57
C GLU A 4 -19.61 -5.70 -3.74
N PHE A 5 -18.88 -4.71 -4.24
CA PHE A 5 -17.91 -4.92 -5.31
C PHE A 5 -16.82 -5.90 -4.89
N ARG A 6 -16.33 -5.79 -3.65
CA ARG A 6 -15.30 -6.69 -3.13
C ARG A 6 -15.77 -8.14 -2.95
N MET A 7 -17.06 -8.38 -3.08
CA MET A 7 -17.63 -9.72 -3.03
C MET A 7 -17.82 -10.31 -4.42
N THR A 8 -17.47 -9.59 -5.48
CA THR A 8 -17.70 -10.05 -6.85
C THR A 8 -16.57 -10.95 -7.35
N PRO A 9 -16.86 -11.89 -8.27
CA PRO A 9 -15.81 -12.68 -8.91
C PRO A 9 -14.78 -11.84 -9.64
N GLU A 10 -15.21 -10.72 -10.24
CA GLU A 10 -14.33 -9.80 -10.97
C GLU A 10 -13.26 -9.21 -10.06
N TRP A 11 -13.65 -8.81 -8.84
CA TRP A 11 -12.72 -8.29 -7.86
C TRP A 11 -11.69 -9.33 -7.45
N TRP A 12 -12.15 -10.55 -7.15
CA TRP A 12 -11.26 -11.63 -6.72
C TRP A 12 -10.32 -12.07 -7.84
N ALA A 13 -10.81 -12.09 -9.09
CA ALA A 13 -9.96 -12.41 -10.24
C ALA A 13 -8.87 -11.36 -10.41
N MET A 14 -9.23 -10.09 -10.36
CA MET A 14 -8.27 -8.98 -10.46
C MET A 14 -7.22 -9.07 -9.36
N ARG A 15 -7.63 -9.35 -8.13
CA ARG A 15 -6.72 -9.51 -7.00
C ARG A 15 -5.69 -10.60 -7.24
N ARG A 16 -6.16 -11.76 -7.69
CA ARG A 16 -5.26 -12.88 -7.97
C ARG A 16 -4.25 -12.54 -9.05
N GLU A 17 -4.70 -11.88 -10.10
CA GLU A 17 -3.83 -11.46 -11.20
C GLU A 17 -2.78 -10.45 -10.72
N LEU A 18 -3.20 -9.47 -9.92
CA LEU A 18 -2.28 -8.47 -9.37
C LEU A 18 -1.20 -9.11 -8.50
N ILE A 19 -1.57 -10.04 -7.64
CA ILE A 19 -0.61 -10.74 -6.79
C ILE A 19 0.38 -11.53 -7.64
N ALA A 20 -0.11 -12.22 -8.66
CA ALA A 20 0.73 -13.03 -9.54
C ALA A 20 1.68 -12.19 -10.38
N GLU A 21 1.24 -11.02 -10.83
CA GLU A 21 2.06 -10.12 -11.64
C GLU A 21 3.06 -9.34 -10.80
N GLN A 22 2.63 -8.82 -9.66
CA GLN A 22 3.46 -7.98 -8.80
C GLN A 22 4.45 -8.77 -7.97
N LYS A 23 4.03 -9.89 -7.40
CA LYS A 23 4.83 -10.87 -6.65
C LYS A 23 5.34 -10.42 -5.30
N ILE A 24 5.83 -9.19 -5.17
CA ILE A 24 6.43 -8.71 -3.92
C ILE A 24 5.80 -7.38 -3.50
N ASP A 25 5.86 -7.12 -2.19
CA ASP A 25 5.52 -5.82 -1.62
C ASP A 25 6.60 -4.81 -2.02
N PRO A 26 6.26 -3.69 -2.64
CA PRO A 26 7.28 -2.75 -3.15
C PRO A 26 8.04 -2.03 -2.05
N VAL A 27 7.52 -1.98 -0.83
CA VAL A 27 8.17 -1.30 0.28
C VAL A 27 9.12 -2.25 1.02
N THR A 28 8.62 -3.40 1.43
CA THR A 28 9.39 -4.35 2.25
C THR A 28 10.15 -5.38 1.42
N LYS A 29 9.81 -5.53 0.14
CA LYS A 29 10.34 -6.55 -0.77
C LYS A 29 9.96 -7.97 -0.37
N ALA A 30 9.07 -8.12 0.61
CA ALA A 30 8.56 -9.42 1.02
C ALA A 30 7.59 -9.97 -0.03
N LYS A 31 7.55 -11.29 -0.16
CA LYS A 31 6.60 -11.95 -1.04
C LYS A 31 5.17 -11.63 -0.62
N LEU A 32 4.33 -11.27 -1.58
CA LEU A 32 2.93 -10.99 -1.30
C LEU A 32 2.21 -12.24 -0.85
N SER A 33 1.48 -12.14 0.27
CA SER A 33 0.66 -13.24 0.76
C SER A 33 -0.71 -13.21 0.10
N PRO A 34 -1.48 -14.32 0.19
CA PRO A 34 -2.87 -14.31 -0.28
C PRO A 34 -3.74 -13.31 0.45
N LYS A 35 -3.30 -12.83 1.62
CA LYS A 35 -4.02 -11.82 2.42
C LYS A 35 -3.61 -10.40 2.09
N ALA A 36 -2.73 -10.20 1.09
CA ALA A 36 -2.28 -8.86 0.69
C ALA A 36 -3.47 -7.97 0.37
N ASN A 37 -3.34 -6.69 0.71
CA ASN A 37 -4.38 -5.70 0.49
C ASN A 37 -4.21 -5.02 -0.85
N CYS A 38 -5.34 -4.77 -1.49
CA CYS A 38 -5.39 -4.05 -2.76
C CYS A 38 -5.55 -2.56 -2.43
N HIS A 39 -4.45 -1.82 -2.54
CA HIS A 39 -4.42 -0.40 -2.22
C HIS A 39 -4.87 0.43 -3.42
N HIS A 40 -5.85 1.30 -3.22
CA HIS A 40 -6.34 2.20 -4.25
C HIS A 40 -5.36 3.37 -4.44
N LEU A 41 -4.75 3.46 -5.61
CA LEU A 41 -3.94 4.62 -5.97
C LEU A 41 -4.85 5.80 -6.33
N ASP A 42 -5.96 5.50 -7.00
CA ASP A 42 -6.98 6.51 -7.32
C ASP A 42 -8.08 6.45 -6.27
N GLN A 43 -8.11 7.45 -5.39
CA GLN A 43 -9.02 7.46 -4.24
C GLN A 43 -10.35 8.17 -4.53
N ARG A 44 -10.63 8.52 -5.78
CA ARG A 44 -11.92 9.08 -6.14
C ARG A 44 -13.01 8.02 -6.04
N ALA A 45 -14.12 8.39 -5.42
CA ALA A 45 -15.20 7.45 -5.12
C ALA A 45 -15.74 6.75 -6.39
N GLU A 46 -15.78 7.47 -7.50
CA GLU A 46 -16.29 6.94 -8.77
C GLU A 46 -15.45 5.80 -9.33
N ASN A 47 -14.20 5.67 -8.88
CA ASN A 47 -13.27 4.65 -9.38
C ASN A 47 -13.05 3.50 -8.40
N TYR A 48 -13.77 3.47 -7.28
CA TYR A 48 -13.61 2.39 -6.31
C TYR A 48 -14.03 1.02 -6.83
N THR A 49 -14.86 0.97 -7.84
CA THR A 49 -15.33 -0.28 -8.44
C THR A 49 -14.64 -0.60 -9.76
N SER A 50 -13.57 0.12 -10.08
CA SER A 50 -12.81 -0.12 -11.30
C SER A 50 -12.11 -1.47 -11.26
N THR A 51 -12.02 -2.14 -12.40
CA THR A 51 -11.22 -3.35 -12.58
C THR A 51 -9.94 -3.06 -13.35
N ASP A 52 -9.60 -1.80 -13.52
CA ASP A 52 -8.36 -1.38 -14.16
C ASP A 52 -7.20 -1.59 -13.17
N LYS A 53 -6.37 -2.59 -13.43
CA LYS A 53 -5.28 -2.97 -12.55
C LYS A 53 -4.28 -1.85 -12.29
N SER A 54 -4.13 -0.90 -13.23
CA SER A 54 -3.21 0.22 -13.06
C SER A 54 -3.59 1.17 -11.93
N ARG A 55 -4.83 1.07 -11.41
CA ARG A 55 -5.32 1.91 -10.32
C ARG A 55 -5.06 1.33 -8.93
N TYR A 56 -4.40 0.19 -8.88
CA TYR A 56 -4.19 -0.54 -7.62
C TYR A 56 -2.73 -0.95 -7.45
N LEU A 57 -2.35 -1.10 -6.18
CA LEU A 57 -1.04 -1.61 -5.82
C LEU A 57 -1.25 -2.63 -4.68
N MET A 58 -0.72 -3.83 -4.84
CA MET A 58 -0.84 -4.83 -3.78
C MET A 58 0.20 -4.57 -2.70
N LEU A 59 -0.24 -4.55 -1.46
CA LEU A 59 0.60 -4.32 -0.29
C LEU A 59 0.29 -5.37 0.76
N GLN A 60 1.31 -5.80 1.50
CA GLN A 60 1.08 -6.63 2.67
C GLN A 60 0.22 -5.83 3.67
N PRO A 61 -0.59 -6.52 4.50
CA PRO A 61 -1.54 -5.81 5.38
C PRO A 61 -0.90 -4.74 6.25
N LEU A 62 0.25 -5.02 6.83
CA LEU A 62 0.94 -4.06 7.68
C LEU A 62 1.47 -2.87 6.89
N THR A 63 2.06 -3.14 5.73
CA THR A 63 2.53 -2.08 4.82
C THR A 63 1.38 -1.17 4.40
N HIS A 64 0.22 -1.75 4.10
CA HIS A 64 -0.98 -0.99 3.70
C HIS A 64 -1.40 0.00 4.79
N LYS A 65 -1.42 -0.47 6.04
CA LYS A 65 -1.73 0.41 7.18
C LYS A 65 -0.72 1.53 7.33
N MET A 66 0.56 1.20 7.18
CA MET A 66 1.65 2.17 7.28
C MET A 66 1.53 3.23 6.18
N ILE A 67 1.26 2.83 4.94
CA ILE A 67 1.13 3.76 3.81
C ILE A 67 -0.03 4.73 4.05
N HIS A 68 -1.18 4.25 4.51
CA HIS A 68 -2.31 5.12 4.82
C HIS A 68 -1.97 6.13 5.90
N PHE A 69 -1.29 5.69 6.95
CA PHE A 69 -0.88 6.56 8.04
C PHE A 69 0.11 7.63 7.56
N LEU A 70 1.14 7.19 6.84
CA LEU A 70 2.17 8.12 6.33
C LEU A 70 1.60 9.10 5.32
N TYR A 71 0.67 8.66 4.48
CA TYR A 71 0.07 9.56 3.50
C TYR A 71 -0.71 10.68 4.18
N ARG A 72 -1.42 10.38 5.27
CA ARG A 72 -2.11 11.42 6.05
C ARG A 72 -1.14 12.44 6.62
N LEU A 73 0.00 11.97 7.13
CA LEU A 73 1.04 12.88 7.62
C LEU A 73 1.67 13.68 6.48
N TYR A 74 1.92 13.03 5.36
CA TYR A 74 2.49 13.67 4.17
C TYR A 74 1.60 14.82 3.67
N LYS A 75 0.29 14.63 3.67
CA LYS A 75 -0.63 15.67 3.24
C LYS A 75 -0.57 16.91 4.13
N LYS A 76 -0.16 16.75 5.38
CA LYS A 76 0.01 17.87 6.33
C LYS A 76 1.41 18.47 6.28
N GLN A 77 2.44 17.64 6.18
CA GLN A 77 3.84 18.02 6.34
C GLN A 77 4.59 18.20 5.02
N GLY A 78 4.08 17.61 3.93
CA GLY A 78 4.76 17.63 2.64
C GLY A 78 6.06 16.85 2.68
N GLU A 79 6.99 17.24 1.83
CA GLU A 79 8.28 16.55 1.67
C GLU A 79 9.11 16.57 2.96
N HIS A 80 8.88 17.52 3.84
CA HIS A 80 9.57 17.63 5.12
C HIS A 80 9.44 16.36 5.95
N LEU A 81 8.33 15.62 5.81
CA LEU A 81 8.11 14.37 6.52
C LEU A 81 9.24 13.37 6.24
N PHE A 82 9.63 13.22 4.98
CA PHE A 82 10.63 12.23 4.59
C PHE A 82 12.01 12.58 5.14
N ASP A 83 12.37 13.85 5.12
CA ASP A 83 13.64 14.31 5.69
C ASP A 83 13.70 14.03 7.19
N THR A 84 12.61 14.32 7.89
CA THR A 84 12.53 14.08 9.33
C THR A 84 12.64 12.58 9.64
N LEU A 85 11.93 11.73 8.90
CA LEU A 85 12.01 10.29 9.09
C LEU A 85 13.43 9.76 8.85
N ARG A 86 14.06 10.23 7.79
CA ARG A 86 15.44 9.84 7.47
C ARG A 86 16.38 10.19 8.61
N ASN A 87 16.26 11.40 9.17
CA ASN A 87 17.09 11.86 10.27
C ASN A 87 16.87 11.01 11.53
N ILE A 88 15.62 10.68 11.83
CA ILE A 88 15.28 9.81 12.97
C ILE A 88 15.93 8.43 12.80
N PHE A 89 15.83 7.85 11.60
CA PHE A 89 16.42 6.55 11.33
C PHE A 89 17.94 6.56 11.49
N LYS A 90 18.60 7.65 11.05
CA LYS A 90 20.04 7.80 11.24
C LYS A 90 20.42 7.89 12.72
N LEU A 91 19.60 8.57 13.53
CA LEU A 91 19.81 8.63 14.97
C LEU A 91 19.64 7.25 15.62
N MET A 92 18.64 6.49 15.17
CA MET A 92 18.40 5.14 15.68
C MET A 92 19.59 4.23 15.34
N ASP A 93 20.15 4.39 14.15
CA ASP A 93 21.29 3.56 13.71
C ASP A 93 22.51 3.76 14.61
N LYS A 94 22.70 4.96 15.17
CA LYS A 94 23.80 5.23 16.10
C LYS A 94 23.72 4.38 17.37
N PHE A 95 22.55 3.96 17.75
CA PHE A 95 22.31 3.17 18.95
C PHE A 95 22.11 1.69 18.66
N SER A 96 22.21 1.31 17.40
CA SER A 96 22.13 -0.09 17.00
C SER A 96 23.46 -0.78 17.33
N THR A 97 23.37 -1.98 17.89
CA THR A 97 24.55 -2.77 18.26
C THR A 97 24.88 -3.84 17.21
N ASP A 98 24.09 -3.92 16.17
CA ASP A 98 24.26 -4.96 15.13
C ASP A 98 25.25 -4.59 14.04
#